data_78167bc7c8167fcf651e8dc2337d5b08
#
_entry.id   78167bc7c8167fcf651e8dc2337d5b08
#
_cell.length_a   1.000
_cell.length_b   1.000
_cell.length_c   1.000
_cell.angle_alpha   90.00
_cell.angle_beta   90.00
_cell.angle_gamma   90.00
#
_symmetry.space_group_name_H-M   'P 1'
#
loop_
_entity.id
_entity.type
_entity.pdbx_description
1 polymer ?
#
loop_
_entity_poly.entity_id
_entity_poly.type
_entity_poly.pdbx_seq_one_letter_code
_entity_poly.pdbx_strand_id
1 'polypeptide(L)'
;MQNGWTLRTTSQYNRDTELLIAITYYNEDRILLARTLHGVMLNIRDICKSKASKFWRRSAEEGRPGWQRIVVSLIFDGLDPCDKEVLDLLATVGVYQDGIMKRNVDGKDTVAHIFEYTTQLSVDPTPALVQPHGDDINNLVPVQMIFCLKQKNAKKINSHRWLFNALGRQLQPEICILIDAGTKPGHKSLYYLWEAFYNNANLGGACGEIHAMLKSGKKLVNPLVAAQNFEYKMSVSKRC
;
A
#
# COMPACT_ATOMS: atom_id res chain seq x y z
N MET A 1 -15.55 -14.22 11.39
CA MET A 1 -16.47 -13.46 10.52
C MET A 1 -17.91 -13.91 10.70
N GLN A 2 -18.36 -13.94 11.94
CA GLN A 2 -19.71 -14.37 12.25
C GLN A 2 -20.80 -13.33 11.92
N ASN A 3 -20.43 -12.12 11.50
CA ASN A 3 -21.34 -11.00 11.29
C ASN A 3 -21.49 -10.56 9.81
N GLY A 4 -21.07 -11.39 8.86
CA GLY A 4 -21.47 -11.25 7.45
C GLY A 4 -20.96 -10.04 6.66
N TRP A 5 -19.96 -9.28 7.15
CA TRP A 5 -19.37 -8.23 6.31
C TRP A 5 -18.46 -8.83 5.23
N THR A 6 -18.51 -8.26 4.05
CA THR A 6 -17.73 -8.69 2.91
C THR A 6 -17.10 -7.48 2.23
N LEU A 7 -15.97 -7.67 1.55
CA LEU A 7 -15.35 -6.63 0.74
C LEU A 7 -16.05 -6.51 -0.61
N ARG A 8 -16.28 -5.28 -1.08
CA ARG A 8 -16.91 -5.02 -2.39
C ARG A 8 -16.13 -5.62 -3.55
N THR A 9 -14.80 -5.61 -3.47
CA THR A 9 -13.91 -6.19 -4.48
C THR A 9 -14.28 -7.63 -4.79
N THR A 10 -14.55 -8.46 -3.78
CA THR A 10 -14.91 -9.87 -3.95
C THR A 10 -16.42 -10.08 -4.08
N SER A 11 -17.23 -9.43 -3.22
CA SER A 11 -18.68 -9.73 -3.13
C SER A 11 -19.52 -9.05 -4.22
N GLN A 12 -19.16 -7.83 -4.64
CA GLN A 12 -19.92 -7.07 -5.63
C GLN A 12 -19.29 -7.13 -7.02
N TYR A 13 -17.96 -7.11 -7.10
CA TYR A 13 -17.26 -7.03 -8.38
C TYR A 13 -16.70 -8.37 -8.84
N ASN A 14 -16.72 -9.39 -7.98
CA ASN A 14 -16.18 -10.74 -8.25
C ASN A 14 -14.76 -10.68 -8.87
N ARG A 15 -13.88 -9.86 -8.27
CA ARG A 15 -12.52 -9.64 -8.73
C ARG A 15 -11.55 -10.53 -7.98
N ASP A 16 -10.70 -11.23 -8.72
CA ASP A 16 -9.56 -11.96 -8.16
C ASP A 16 -8.44 -10.97 -7.79
N THR A 17 -7.76 -11.21 -6.67
CA THR A 17 -6.62 -10.40 -6.24
C THR A 17 -5.33 -11.14 -6.52
N GLU A 18 -4.58 -10.69 -7.52
CA GLU A 18 -3.24 -11.19 -7.81
C GLU A 18 -2.22 -10.63 -6.80
N LEU A 19 -2.31 -9.33 -6.52
CA LEU A 19 -1.34 -8.63 -5.70
C LEU A 19 -2.04 -7.80 -4.62
N LEU A 20 -1.73 -8.09 -3.35
CA LEU A 20 -2.12 -7.29 -2.20
C LEU A 20 -0.89 -6.52 -1.70
N ILE A 21 -0.95 -5.19 -1.78
CA ILE A 21 0.09 -4.30 -1.28
C ILE A 21 -0.38 -3.72 0.05
N ALA A 22 0.27 -4.11 1.14
CA ALA A 22 -0.07 -3.64 2.48
C ALA A 22 0.90 -2.56 2.95
N ILE A 23 0.37 -1.41 3.33
CA ILE A 23 1.10 -0.31 3.93
C ILE A 23 0.71 -0.24 5.41
N THR A 24 1.68 -0.49 6.29
CA THR A 24 1.48 -0.33 7.74
C THR A 24 1.88 1.06 8.17
N TYR A 25 1.03 1.69 8.98
CA TYR A 25 1.20 3.04 9.49
C TYR A 25 0.99 3.07 11.01
N TYR A 26 1.77 3.92 11.70
CA TYR A 26 1.61 4.17 13.13
C TYR A 26 1.50 5.67 13.44
N ASN A 27 2.57 6.43 13.26
CA ASN A 27 2.66 7.85 13.59
C ASN A 27 3.58 8.64 12.64
N GLU A 28 3.81 8.13 11.46
CA GLU A 28 4.59 8.81 10.43
C GLU A 28 3.87 10.09 9.97
N ASP A 29 4.63 11.11 9.58
CA ASP A 29 4.07 12.36 9.08
C ASP A 29 3.40 12.20 7.69
N ARG A 30 2.58 13.18 7.31
CA ARG A 30 1.87 13.18 6.03
C ARG A 30 2.78 13.07 4.81
N ILE A 31 4.00 13.67 4.86
CA ILE A 31 4.95 13.67 3.74
C ILE A 31 5.50 12.27 3.53
N LEU A 32 5.76 11.55 4.62
CA LEU A 32 6.23 10.17 4.57
C LEU A 32 5.17 9.25 4.00
N LEU A 33 3.92 9.36 4.45
CA LEU A 33 2.82 8.57 3.91
C LEU A 33 2.54 8.93 2.44
N ALA A 34 2.46 10.23 2.10
CA ALA A 34 2.25 10.68 0.72
C ALA A 34 3.31 10.09 -0.21
N ARG A 35 4.58 10.12 0.22
CA ARG A 35 5.71 9.56 -0.55
C ARG A 35 5.55 8.06 -0.80
N THR A 36 5.16 7.31 0.22
CA THR A 36 4.94 5.87 0.10
C THR A 36 3.78 5.58 -0.82
N LEU A 37 2.64 6.21 -0.57
CA LEU A 37 1.40 5.98 -1.32
C LEU A 37 1.55 6.37 -2.79
N HIS A 38 2.09 7.56 -3.07
CA HIS A 38 2.38 8.00 -4.44
C HIS A 38 3.34 7.05 -5.14
N GLY A 39 4.41 6.62 -4.47
CA GLY A 39 5.36 5.64 -5.01
C GLY A 39 4.72 4.28 -5.33
N VAL A 40 3.80 3.82 -4.50
CA VAL A 40 3.00 2.60 -4.76
C VAL A 40 2.10 2.79 -5.98
N MET A 41 1.38 3.92 -6.08
CA MET A 41 0.50 4.20 -7.22
C MET A 41 1.27 4.28 -8.54
N LEU A 42 2.47 4.86 -8.56
CA LEU A 42 3.35 4.86 -9.73
C LEU A 42 3.78 3.43 -10.11
N ASN A 43 4.11 2.59 -9.15
CA ASN A 43 4.46 1.19 -9.39
C ASN A 43 3.27 0.39 -9.96
N ILE A 44 2.06 0.59 -9.43
CA ILE A 44 0.83 -0.03 -9.96
C ILE A 44 0.59 0.40 -11.42
N ARG A 45 0.76 1.68 -11.73
CA ARG A 45 0.72 2.18 -13.10
C ARG A 45 1.73 1.44 -14.00
N ASP A 46 2.97 1.29 -13.52
CA ASP A 46 4.03 0.63 -14.30
C ASP A 46 3.73 -0.85 -14.53
N ILE A 47 3.15 -1.54 -13.54
CA ILE A 47 2.64 -2.91 -13.68
C ILE A 47 1.56 -2.97 -14.77
N CYS A 48 0.55 -2.12 -14.68
CA CYS A 48 -0.58 -2.10 -15.61
C CYS A 48 -0.18 -1.76 -17.05
N LYS A 49 0.87 -0.96 -17.22
CA LYS A 49 1.40 -0.55 -18.54
C LYS A 49 2.53 -1.44 -19.05
N SER A 50 2.94 -2.45 -18.28
CA SER A 50 4.05 -3.32 -18.66
C SER A 50 3.73 -4.13 -19.90
N LYS A 51 4.44 -3.84 -21.01
CA LYS A 51 4.39 -4.65 -22.24
C LYS A 51 5.22 -5.94 -22.11
N ALA A 52 6.14 -6.00 -21.18
CA ALA A 52 7.04 -7.14 -21.00
C ALA A 52 6.32 -8.35 -20.38
N SER A 53 5.40 -8.13 -19.44
CA SER A 53 4.67 -9.21 -18.79
C SER A 53 3.54 -9.77 -19.65
N LYS A 54 3.64 -11.04 -19.98
CA LYS A 54 2.56 -11.77 -20.68
C LYS A 54 1.30 -11.85 -19.83
N PHE A 55 1.44 -12.02 -18.50
CA PHE A 55 0.33 -12.13 -17.56
C PHE A 55 -0.52 -10.85 -17.53
N TRP A 56 0.10 -9.70 -17.26
CA TRP A 56 -0.63 -8.44 -17.14
C TRP A 56 -1.23 -7.99 -18.47
N ARG A 57 -0.54 -8.24 -19.58
CA ARG A 57 -1.05 -7.96 -20.92
C ARG A 57 -2.26 -8.81 -21.25
N ARG A 58 -2.17 -10.13 -21.05
CA ARG A 58 -3.27 -11.07 -21.30
C ARG A 58 -4.49 -10.72 -20.44
N SER A 59 -4.29 -10.40 -19.16
CA SER A 59 -5.37 -9.97 -18.28
C SER A 59 -6.12 -8.74 -18.83
N ALA A 60 -5.40 -7.77 -19.39
CA ALA A 60 -6.00 -6.59 -20.01
C ALA A 60 -6.76 -6.94 -21.31
N GLU A 61 -6.22 -7.82 -22.14
CA GLU A 61 -6.85 -8.33 -23.38
C GLU A 61 -8.15 -9.10 -23.07
N GLU A 62 -8.21 -9.81 -21.95
CA GLU A 62 -9.40 -10.52 -21.46
C GLU A 62 -10.45 -9.59 -20.80
N GLY A 63 -10.26 -8.26 -20.86
CA GLY A 63 -11.17 -7.28 -20.26
C GLY A 63 -11.01 -7.10 -18.75
N ARG A 64 -9.93 -7.62 -18.17
CA ARG A 64 -9.56 -7.46 -16.77
C ARG A 64 -8.28 -6.61 -16.65
N PRO A 65 -8.37 -5.28 -16.71
CA PRO A 65 -7.21 -4.42 -16.61
C PRO A 65 -6.46 -4.67 -15.30
N GLY A 66 -5.12 -4.60 -15.34
CA GLY A 66 -4.26 -5.01 -14.23
C GLY A 66 -4.61 -4.38 -12.86
N TRP A 67 -5.07 -3.12 -12.85
CA TRP A 67 -5.48 -2.45 -11.61
C TRP A 67 -6.65 -3.15 -10.88
N GLN A 68 -7.51 -3.89 -11.59
CA GLN A 68 -8.60 -4.67 -10.98
C GLN A 68 -8.12 -5.89 -10.21
N ARG A 69 -6.88 -6.34 -10.47
CA ARG A 69 -6.24 -7.45 -9.78
C ARG A 69 -5.26 -7.02 -8.68
N ILE A 70 -5.16 -5.71 -8.42
CA ILE A 70 -4.26 -5.15 -7.42
C ILE A 70 -5.09 -4.41 -6.37
N VAL A 71 -4.85 -4.71 -5.10
CA VAL A 71 -5.48 -4.05 -3.96
C VAL A 71 -4.39 -3.46 -3.07
N VAL A 72 -4.57 -2.20 -2.67
CA VAL A 72 -3.73 -1.54 -1.66
C VAL A 72 -4.48 -1.53 -0.33
N SER A 73 -3.87 -2.08 0.71
CA SER A 73 -4.42 -2.07 2.06
C SER A 73 -3.59 -1.15 2.96
N LEU A 74 -4.22 -0.11 3.47
CA LEU A 74 -3.65 0.81 4.47
C LEU A 74 -4.09 0.34 5.85
N ILE A 75 -3.15 -0.03 6.73
CA ILE A 75 -3.48 -0.53 8.08
C ILE A 75 -2.86 0.39 9.12
N PHE A 76 -3.72 1.14 9.79
CA PHE A 76 -3.34 2.14 10.77
C PHE A 76 -3.48 1.58 12.19
N ASP A 77 -2.40 1.67 12.94
CA ASP A 77 -2.28 1.07 14.28
C ASP A 77 -2.75 1.99 15.40
N GLY A 78 -4.02 2.35 15.36
CA GLY A 78 -4.70 3.17 16.35
C GLY A 78 -5.10 4.54 15.83
N LEU A 79 -6.24 5.02 16.32
CA LEU A 79 -6.76 6.35 15.99
C LEU A 79 -5.97 7.45 16.71
N ASP A 80 -5.68 7.27 18.03
CA ASP A 80 -5.02 8.29 18.84
C ASP A 80 -3.60 8.66 18.35
N PRO A 81 -2.73 7.72 17.94
CA PRO A 81 -1.41 8.06 17.42
C PRO A 81 -1.42 8.59 15.99
N CYS A 82 -2.56 8.52 15.29
CA CYS A 82 -2.67 8.95 13.91
C CYS A 82 -2.62 10.47 13.79
N ASP A 83 -1.73 10.98 12.95
CA ASP A 83 -1.67 12.40 12.64
C ASP A 83 -2.93 12.83 11.87
N LYS A 84 -3.56 13.92 12.32
CA LYS A 84 -4.76 14.48 11.67
C LYS A 84 -4.48 14.87 10.21
N GLU A 85 -3.32 15.44 9.91
CA GLU A 85 -2.95 15.82 8.54
C GLU A 85 -2.87 14.61 7.60
N VAL A 86 -2.60 13.43 8.15
CA VAL A 86 -2.60 12.17 7.41
C VAL A 86 -4.03 11.73 7.07
N LEU A 87 -4.98 11.89 8.00
CA LEU A 87 -6.40 11.63 7.73
C LEU A 87 -6.95 12.63 6.69
N ASP A 88 -6.57 13.90 6.77
CA ASP A 88 -6.92 14.93 5.79
C ASP A 88 -6.36 14.59 4.39
N LEU A 89 -5.14 14.06 4.31
CA LEU A 89 -4.57 13.55 3.06
C LEU A 89 -5.40 12.40 2.50
N LEU A 90 -5.78 11.42 3.32
CA LEU A 90 -6.61 10.29 2.89
C LEU A 90 -8.02 10.74 2.48
N ALA A 91 -8.58 11.76 3.14
CA ALA A 91 -9.83 12.37 2.74
C ALA A 91 -9.72 13.08 1.37
N THR A 92 -8.61 13.78 1.12
CA THR A 92 -8.33 14.46 -0.15
C THR A 92 -8.32 13.48 -1.33
N VAL A 93 -7.76 12.28 -1.14
CA VAL A 93 -7.77 11.24 -2.19
C VAL A 93 -9.04 10.39 -2.17
N GLY A 94 -10.00 10.68 -1.29
CA GLY A 94 -11.31 10.03 -1.24
C GLY A 94 -11.36 8.72 -0.47
N VAL A 95 -10.27 8.28 0.15
CA VAL A 95 -10.18 6.99 0.85
C VAL A 95 -10.77 7.04 2.26
N TYR A 96 -10.78 8.20 2.88
CA TYR A 96 -11.32 8.44 4.21
C TYR A 96 -12.44 9.48 4.18
N GLN A 97 -13.43 9.32 5.03
CA GLN A 97 -14.47 10.31 5.26
C GLN A 97 -14.66 10.51 6.77
N ASP A 98 -14.50 11.75 7.22
CA ASP A 98 -14.76 12.11 8.61
C ASP A 98 -16.26 12.06 8.94
N GLY A 99 -16.56 11.88 10.22
CA GLY A 99 -17.93 11.96 10.76
C GLY A 99 -18.81 10.71 10.54
N ILE A 100 -18.39 9.72 9.74
CA ILE A 100 -19.18 8.49 9.52
C ILE A 100 -18.79 7.32 10.46
N MET A 101 -17.71 7.47 11.22
CA MET A 101 -17.23 6.44 12.12
C MET A 101 -18.15 6.32 13.35
N LYS A 102 -18.65 5.12 13.62
CA LYS A 102 -19.44 4.82 14.80
C LYS A 102 -18.57 4.18 15.88
N ARG A 103 -18.59 4.71 17.10
CA ARG A 103 -17.85 4.14 18.24
C ARG A 103 -18.46 2.86 18.77
N ASN A 104 -19.79 2.68 18.55
CA ASN A 104 -20.54 1.53 19.00
C ASN A 104 -21.50 1.07 17.91
N VAL A 105 -21.60 -0.23 17.70
CA VAL A 105 -22.56 -0.87 16.77
C VAL A 105 -23.22 -2.02 17.54
N ASP A 106 -24.55 -2.01 17.61
CA ASP A 106 -25.36 -3.02 18.28
C ASP A 106 -24.92 -3.30 19.74
N GLY A 107 -24.60 -2.23 20.48
CA GLY A 107 -24.15 -2.32 21.88
C GLY A 107 -22.71 -2.79 22.09
N LYS A 108 -21.93 -2.99 21.02
CA LYS A 108 -20.54 -3.39 21.08
C LYS A 108 -19.61 -2.28 20.59
N ASP A 109 -18.52 -2.06 21.29
CA ASP A 109 -17.50 -1.10 20.87
C ASP A 109 -16.86 -1.51 19.55
N THR A 110 -16.69 -0.54 18.65
CA THR A 110 -16.01 -0.74 17.38
C THR A 110 -14.51 -0.92 17.61
N VAL A 111 -13.93 -1.97 17.03
CA VAL A 111 -12.48 -2.26 17.13
C VAL A 111 -11.67 -1.73 15.96
N ALA A 112 -12.28 -1.58 14.79
CA ALA A 112 -11.68 -1.00 13.61
C ALA A 112 -12.74 -0.48 12.65
N HIS A 113 -12.38 0.51 11.85
CA HIS A 113 -13.18 1.05 10.76
C HIS A 113 -12.55 0.66 9.44
N ILE A 114 -13.35 0.19 8.48
CA ILE A 114 -12.88 -0.23 7.17
C ILE A 114 -13.57 0.61 6.12
N PHE A 115 -12.77 1.28 5.29
CA PHE A 115 -13.21 2.07 4.16
C PHE A 115 -12.70 1.42 2.88
N GLU A 116 -13.56 1.29 1.89
CA GLU A 116 -13.20 0.81 0.56
C GLU A 116 -13.47 1.89 -0.48
N TYR A 117 -12.44 2.24 -1.24
CA TYR A 117 -12.56 3.24 -2.30
C TYR A 117 -11.61 2.94 -3.46
N THR A 118 -12.03 3.28 -4.66
CA THR A 118 -11.15 3.23 -5.84
C THR A 118 -10.85 4.64 -6.28
N THR A 119 -9.59 5.04 -6.25
CA THR A 119 -9.15 6.40 -6.57
C THR A 119 -8.10 6.40 -7.68
N GLN A 120 -8.04 7.49 -8.43
CA GLN A 120 -6.91 7.85 -9.29
C GLN A 120 -6.17 9.10 -8.77
N LEU A 121 -6.70 9.71 -7.69
CA LEU A 121 -6.07 10.86 -7.07
C LEU A 121 -4.88 10.43 -6.23
N SER A 122 -3.82 11.19 -6.29
CA SER A 122 -2.64 11.02 -5.44
C SER A 122 -2.17 12.37 -4.92
N VAL A 123 -1.45 12.36 -3.81
CA VAL A 123 -0.75 13.53 -3.30
C VAL A 123 0.75 13.22 -3.34
N ASP A 124 1.49 14.06 -4.03
CA ASP A 124 2.94 13.93 -4.09
C ASP A 124 3.63 14.43 -2.79
N PRO A 125 4.92 14.14 -2.58
CA PRO A 125 5.64 14.62 -1.39
C PRO A 125 5.78 16.14 -1.27
N THR A 126 5.47 16.91 -2.32
CA THR A 126 5.48 18.39 -2.33
C THR A 126 4.10 18.98 -2.07
N PRO A 127 3.24 18.34 -1.32
CA PRO A 127 1.80 18.32 -1.16
C PRO A 127 0.96 18.85 -2.34
N ALA A 128 1.37 18.51 -3.55
CA ALA A 128 0.57 18.79 -4.75
C ALA A 128 -0.39 17.62 -5.04
N LEU A 129 -1.65 17.97 -5.30
CA LEU A 129 -2.65 16.99 -5.74
C LEU A 129 -2.38 16.59 -7.20
N VAL A 130 -2.16 15.31 -7.41
CA VAL A 130 -1.99 14.69 -8.73
C VAL A 130 -3.34 14.15 -9.21
N GLN A 131 -3.85 14.71 -10.29
CA GLN A 131 -5.13 14.33 -10.91
C GLN A 131 -4.89 13.56 -12.20
N PRO A 132 -5.82 12.68 -12.62
CA PRO A 132 -5.62 11.81 -13.79
C PRO A 132 -5.88 12.49 -15.15
N HIS A 133 -6.17 13.79 -15.20
CA HIS A 133 -6.62 14.48 -16.40
C HIS A 133 -5.59 15.43 -17.00
N GLY A 134 -5.59 15.55 -18.34
CA GLY A 134 -4.79 16.50 -19.10
C GLY A 134 -3.33 16.12 -19.19
N ASP A 135 -2.46 17.07 -18.90
CA ASP A 135 -1.01 16.94 -19.01
C ASP A 135 -0.37 16.17 -17.85
N ASP A 136 -1.12 15.26 -17.20
CA ASP A 136 -0.57 14.46 -16.10
C ASP A 136 0.57 13.57 -16.59
N ILE A 137 1.80 14.00 -16.33
CA ILE A 137 3.02 13.25 -16.60
C ILE A 137 3.01 11.88 -15.92
N ASN A 138 2.31 11.76 -14.79
CA ASN A 138 2.24 10.52 -14.04
C ASN A 138 1.28 9.50 -14.66
N ASN A 139 0.23 9.96 -15.32
CA ASN A 139 -0.76 9.13 -16.02
C ASN A 139 -1.20 7.91 -15.16
N LEU A 140 -1.69 8.22 -13.95
CA LEU A 140 -2.08 7.23 -12.94
C LEU A 140 -3.25 6.36 -13.43
N VAL A 141 -3.28 5.13 -12.98
CA VAL A 141 -4.40 4.19 -13.16
C VAL A 141 -5.27 4.19 -11.91
N PRO A 142 -6.53 3.72 -11.98
CA PRO A 142 -7.34 3.50 -10.79
C PRO A 142 -6.64 2.54 -9.83
N VAL A 143 -6.74 2.81 -8.52
CA VAL A 143 -6.19 1.96 -7.47
C VAL A 143 -7.28 1.64 -6.47
N GLN A 144 -7.52 0.35 -6.25
CA GLN A 144 -8.46 -0.14 -5.25
C GLN A 144 -7.80 -0.06 -3.88
N MET A 145 -8.35 0.75 -2.99
CA MET A 145 -7.81 0.95 -1.65
C MET A 145 -8.78 0.43 -0.58
N ILE A 146 -8.22 -0.25 0.40
CA ILE A 146 -8.90 -0.66 1.63
C ILE A 146 -8.15 0.00 2.78
N PHE A 147 -8.82 0.92 3.46
CA PHE A 147 -8.27 1.59 4.63
C PHE A 147 -8.85 0.98 5.90
N CYS A 148 -8.01 0.35 6.71
CA CYS A 148 -8.33 -0.23 8.00
C CYS A 148 -7.74 0.66 9.11
N LEU A 149 -8.58 1.45 9.77
CA LEU A 149 -8.23 2.29 10.91
C LEU A 149 -8.63 1.58 12.19
N LYS A 150 -7.65 1.09 12.96
CA LYS A 150 -7.91 0.45 14.24
C LYS A 150 -8.23 1.50 15.31
N GLN A 151 -9.13 1.17 16.22
CA GLN A 151 -9.50 2.07 17.32
C GLN A 151 -8.36 2.24 18.32
N LYS A 152 -7.63 1.16 18.62
CA LYS A 152 -6.52 1.15 19.60
C LYS A 152 -5.23 0.67 18.95
N ASN A 153 -4.11 1.23 19.41
CA ASN A 153 -2.79 0.68 19.11
C ASN A 153 -2.65 -0.71 19.73
N ALA A 154 -2.30 -1.68 18.94
CA ALA A 154 -2.05 -3.05 19.37
C ALA A 154 -0.77 -3.64 18.74
N LYS A 155 0.13 -2.76 18.31
CA LYS A 155 1.45 -3.03 17.72
C LYS A 155 1.38 -3.69 16.32
N LYS A 156 2.50 -3.68 15.62
CA LYS A 156 2.67 -4.13 14.24
C LYS A 156 2.17 -5.57 13.99
N ILE A 157 2.44 -6.50 14.91
CA ILE A 157 1.97 -7.89 14.81
C ILE A 157 0.43 -7.98 14.70
N ASN A 158 -0.27 -7.13 15.46
CA ASN A 158 -1.72 -7.08 15.38
C ASN A 158 -2.19 -6.51 14.03
N SER A 159 -1.49 -5.52 13.47
CA SER A 159 -1.79 -5.00 12.13
C SER A 159 -1.62 -6.08 11.06
N HIS A 160 -0.59 -6.91 11.15
CA HIS A 160 -0.43 -8.07 10.27
C HIS A 160 -1.55 -9.11 10.44
N ARG A 161 -2.06 -9.33 11.67
CA ARG A 161 -3.22 -10.19 11.91
C ARG A 161 -4.49 -9.65 11.24
N TRP A 162 -4.72 -8.34 11.30
CA TRP A 162 -5.82 -7.70 10.55
C TRP A 162 -5.65 -7.90 9.04
N LEU A 163 -4.44 -7.69 8.53
CA LEU A 163 -4.14 -7.91 7.12
C LEU A 163 -4.47 -9.34 6.69
N PHE A 164 -3.84 -10.33 7.31
CA PHE A 164 -3.93 -11.71 6.83
C PHE A 164 -5.23 -12.41 7.24
N ASN A 165 -5.70 -12.23 8.48
CA ASN A 165 -6.85 -12.97 9.00
C ASN A 165 -8.20 -12.32 8.66
N ALA A 166 -8.23 -11.01 8.41
CA ALA A 166 -9.46 -10.32 8.01
C ALA A 166 -9.47 -10.06 6.49
N LEU A 167 -8.59 -9.20 5.99
CA LEU A 167 -8.60 -8.78 4.59
C LEU A 167 -8.09 -9.89 3.66
N GLY A 168 -6.97 -10.51 3.98
CA GLY A 168 -6.37 -11.57 3.17
C GLY A 168 -7.27 -12.79 2.99
N ARG A 169 -8.03 -13.17 4.03
CA ARG A 169 -9.00 -14.27 3.91
C ARG A 169 -10.13 -13.99 2.94
N GLN A 170 -10.52 -12.74 2.77
CA GLN A 170 -11.58 -12.37 1.83
C GLN A 170 -11.05 -12.14 0.41
N LEU A 171 -9.85 -11.55 0.30
CA LEU A 171 -9.23 -11.23 -0.99
C LEU A 171 -8.53 -12.44 -1.60
N GLN A 172 -8.02 -13.38 -0.78
CA GLN A 172 -7.24 -14.54 -1.20
C GLN A 172 -6.16 -14.18 -2.23
N PRO A 173 -5.28 -13.21 -1.92
CA PRO A 173 -4.27 -12.76 -2.87
C PRO A 173 -3.22 -13.84 -3.12
N GLU A 174 -2.75 -13.94 -4.36
CA GLU A 174 -1.64 -14.83 -4.73
C GLU A 174 -0.33 -14.34 -4.08
N ILE A 175 -0.08 -13.03 -4.10
CA ILE A 175 1.14 -12.43 -3.56
C ILE A 175 0.81 -11.26 -2.65
N CYS A 176 1.47 -11.19 -1.47
CA CYS A 176 1.40 -10.07 -0.55
C CYS A 176 2.74 -9.33 -0.50
N ILE A 177 2.73 -8.01 -0.71
CA ILE A 177 3.88 -7.13 -0.50
C ILE A 177 3.62 -6.28 0.75
N LEU A 178 4.58 -6.29 1.68
CA LEU A 178 4.50 -5.50 2.91
C LEU A 178 5.44 -4.30 2.80
N ILE A 179 4.92 -3.11 3.07
CA ILE A 179 5.65 -1.84 3.04
C ILE A 179 5.33 -1.07 4.32
N ASP A 180 6.35 -0.51 4.95
CA ASP A 180 6.13 0.43 6.06
C ASP A 180 5.94 1.85 5.52
N ALA A 181 5.05 2.62 6.14
CA ALA A 181 4.90 4.04 5.84
C ALA A 181 6.28 4.75 6.00
N GLY A 182 6.58 5.68 5.09
CA GLY A 182 7.90 6.29 4.99
C GLY A 182 8.87 5.58 4.03
N THR A 183 8.61 4.34 3.65
CA THR A 183 9.37 3.64 2.60
C THR A 183 8.87 4.03 1.22
N LYS A 184 9.74 4.60 0.39
CA LYS A 184 9.44 4.91 -1.01
C LYS A 184 9.81 3.73 -1.89
N PRO A 185 8.85 3.04 -2.53
CA PRO A 185 9.17 2.02 -3.52
C PRO A 185 9.97 2.61 -4.68
N GLY A 186 11.01 1.91 -5.09
CA GLY A 186 11.79 2.27 -6.28
C GLY A 186 10.98 2.09 -7.56
N HIS A 187 11.50 2.62 -8.67
CA HIS A 187 10.88 2.45 -9.98
C HIS A 187 10.75 0.96 -10.33
N LYS A 188 9.54 0.51 -10.63
CA LYS A 188 9.19 -0.89 -10.94
C LYS A 188 9.56 -1.93 -9.87
N SER A 189 9.92 -1.52 -8.65
CA SER A 189 10.35 -2.46 -7.60
C SER A 189 9.25 -3.49 -7.27
N LEU A 190 7.99 -3.07 -7.22
CA LEU A 190 6.87 -3.98 -6.96
C LEU A 190 6.62 -4.94 -8.12
N TYR A 191 6.85 -4.51 -9.35
CA TYR A 191 6.80 -5.37 -10.52
C TYR A 191 7.86 -6.48 -10.45
N TYR A 192 9.12 -6.14 -10.15
CA TYR A 192 10.19 -7.13 -10.06
C TYR A 192 10.00 -8.11 -8.89
N LEU A 193 9.48 -7.64 -7.76
CA LEU A 193 9.11 -8.55 -6.66
C LEU A 193 8.02 -9.53 -7.09
N TRP A 194 6.95 -9.04 -7.72
CA TRP A 194 5.90 -9.90 -8.25
C TRP A 194 6.44 -10.87 -9.31
N GLU A 195 7.26 -10.40 -10.24
CA GLU A 195 7.85 -11.21 -11.31
C GLU A 195 8.73 -12.34 -10.79
N ALA A 196 9.44 -12.11 -9.67
CA ALA A 196 10.25 -13.16 -9.02
C ALA A 196 9.38 -14.35 -8.59
N PHE A 197 8.22 -14.10 -7.98
CA PHE A 197 7.26 -15.16 -7.61
C PHE A 197 6.60 -15.79 -8.84
N TYR A 198 6.20 -14.99 -9.80
CA TYR A 198 5.57 -15.48 -11.02
C TYR A 198 6.47 -16.44 -11.81
N ASN A 199 7.78 -16.18 -11.85
CA ASN A 199 8.74 -17.01 -12.55
C ASN A 199 9.26 -18.21 -11.74
N ASN A 200 9.00 -18.26 -10.43
CA ASN A 200 9.52 -19.30 -9.55
C ASN A 200 8.46 -19.77 -8.55
N ALA A 201 7.79 -20.86 -8.89
CA ALA A 201 6.71 -21.44 -8.08
C ALA A 201 7.18 -21.92 -6.68
N ASN A 202 8.49 -22.13 -6.47
CA ASN A 202 9.04 -22.57 -5.19
C ASN A 202 9.50 -21.40 -4.31
N LEU A 203 9.32 -20.15 -4.76
CA LEU A 203 9.75 -18.99 -3.99
C LEU A 203 8.74 -18.71 -2.87
N GLY A 204 9.17 -18.87 -1.61
CA GLY A 204 8.34 -18.59 -0.44
C GLY A 204 8.44 -17.15 0.08
N GLY A 205 9.45 -16.38 -0.34
CA GLY A 205 9.66 -14.99 0.07
C GLY A 205 10.75 -14.31 -0.74
N ALA A 206 10.60 -12.99 -0.91
CA ALA A 206 11.59 -12.14 -1.57
C ALA A 206 11.64 -10.78 -0.86
N CYS A 207 12.78 -10.11 -0.86
CA CYS A 207 12.91 -8.75 -0.36
C CYS A 207 13.62 -7.86 -1.36
N GLY A 208 13.22 -6.59 -1.41
CA GLY A 208 13.92 -5.56 -2.15
C GLY A 208 15.12 -5.02 -1.38
N GLU A 209 16.08 -4.46 -2.10
CA GLU A 209 17.18 -3.73 -1.49
C GLU A 209 16.67 -2.41 -0.88
N ILE A 210 17.09 -2.14 0.37
CA ILE A 210 16.70 -0.92 1.09
C ILE A 210 17.88 0.06 1.07
N HIS A 211 17.62 1.28 0.62
CA HIS A 211 18.59 2.37 0.61
C HIS A 211 18.14 3.53 1.49
N ALA A 212 19.06 4.11 2.26
CA ALA A 212 18.81 5.36 2.96
C ALA A 212 18.59 6.50 1.95
N MET A 213 17.57 7.35 2.18
CA MET A 213 17.31 8.52 1.32
C MET A 213 18.29 9.64 1.64
N LEU A 214 19.37 9.75 0.86
CA LEU A 214 20.54 10.60 1.15
C LEU A 214 20.47 12.03 0.59
N LYS A 215 19.40 12.42 -0.13
CA LYS A 215 19.29 13.74 -0.80
C LYS A 215 20.60 14.12 -1.52
N SER A 216 20.99 13.34 -2.52
CA SER A 216 22.23 13.53 -3.29
C SER A 216 23.52 13.51 -2.43
N GLY A 217 23.54 12.70 -1.37
CA GLY A 217 24.73 12.53 -0.52
C GLY A 217 24.90 13.58 0.59
N LYS A 218 24.20 14.71 0.54
CA LYS A 218 24.31 15.78 1.55
C LYS A 218 24.03 15.32 2.99
N LYS A 219 23.19 14.30 3.17
CA LYS A 219 22.88 13.75 4.49
C LYS A 219 23.97 12.82 5.05
N LEU A 220 24.93 12.37 4.25
CA LEU A 220 26.03 11.52 4.72
C LEU A 220 27.01 12.26 5.65
N VAL A 221 26.98 13.58 5.70
CA VAL A 221 27.73 14.38 6.67
C VAL A 221 27.24 14.12 8.10
N ASN A 222 26.00 13.69 8.28
CA ASN A 222 25.50 13.26 9.58
C ASN A 222 25.96 11.81 9.86
N PRO A 223 26.77 11.58 10.94
CA PRO A 223 27.34 10.27 11.24
C PRO A 223 26.28 9.18 11.48
N LEU A 224 25.12 9.53 12.04
CA LEU A 224 24.02 8.56 12.25
C LEU A 224 23.44 8.10 10.91
N VAL A 225 23.25 8.99 9.95
CA VAL A 225 22.76 8.65 8.61
C VAL A 225 23.79 7.83 7.84
N ALA A 226 25.08 8.15 7.99
CA ALA A 226 26.16 7.38 7.39
C ALA A 226 26.21 5.94 7.95
N ALA A 227 26.09 5.78 9.27
CA ALA A 227 26.05 4.48 9.95
C ALA A 227 24.85 3.65 9.48
N GLN A 228 23.65 4.25 9.45
CA GLN A 228 22.43 3.58 8.98
C GLN A 228 22.55 3.14 7.51
N ASN A 229 23.11 3.99 6.64
CA ASN A 229 23.32 3.63 5.24
C ASN A 229 24.32 2.48 5.09
N PHE A 230 25.36 2.44 5.92
CA PHE A 230 26.31 1.32 5.95
C PHE A 230 25.64 0.04 6.42
N GLU A 231 24.86 0.09 7.49
CA GLU A 231 24.12 -1.06 8.06
C GLU A 231 23.17 -1.67 7.01
N TYR A 232 22.39 -0.85 6.30
CA TYR A 232 21.51 -1.33 5.23
C TYR A 232 22.27 -2.05 4.12
N LYS A 233 23.39 -1.49 3.66
CA LYS A 233 24.22 -2.13 2.64
C LYS A 233 24.79 -3.48 3.09
N MET A 234 25.22 -3.56 4.34
CA MET A 234 25.78 -4.81 4.91
C MET A 234 24.70 -5.88 5.14
N SER A 235 23.49 -5.48 5.52
CA SER A 235 22.40 -6.42 5.79
C SER A 235 21.88 -7.08 4.51
N VAL A 236 21.87 -6.37 3.39
CA VAL A 236 21.46 -6.92 2.09
C VAL A 236 22.51 -7.89 1.55
N SER A 237 23.80 -7.58 1.67
CA SER A 237 24.89 -8.45 1.21
C SER A 237 24.93 -9.83 1.91
N LYS A 238 24.28 -9.98 3.07
CA LYS A 238 24.21 -11.25 3.82
C LYS A 238 22.98 -12.10 3.52
N ARG A 239 22.05 -11.63 2.68
CA ARG A 239 20.76 -12.30 2.41
C ARG A 239 20.59 -12.79 0.97
N CYS A 240 21.59 -12.62 0.12
CA CYS A 240 21.62 -13.18 -1.24
C CYS A 240 22.46 -14.44 -1.29
#